data_58cc413911e9bd210ebba8ffa210ea82
#
_entry.id   58cc413911e9bd210ebba8ffa210ea82
#
_cell.length_a   1.000
_cell.length_b   1.000
_cell.length_c   1.000
_cell.angle_alpha   90.00
_cell.angle_beta   90.00
_cell.angle_gamma   90.00
#
_symmetry.space_group_name_H-M   'P 1'
#
loop_
_entity.id
_entity.type
_entity.pdbx_description
1 polymer ?
#
loop_
_entity_poly.entity_id
_entity_poly.type
_entity_poly.pdbx_seq_one_letter_code
_entity_poly.pdbx_strand_id
1 'polypeptide(L)'
;MGNKVKPRTLAGTLELLPNDQIIFNEMLDKIKTVYESFGFLPLDTPIIELSETLLAKAGGETEKQIYRFNKGDNDLCLRFDHTVPFAKYVSIYQNELTFPFRRYQIGKVYRGERPQKCRFREFYQCDVDVIADKLDIINDAEMVNVIYETFKSLDLAKFTICVNNRKILNGLFEALKILEQKVEVLRIIDKFDKIGEKAMQKELAEIGIASEKIDKILEFILIEGSTDEKISKLKGMNITNETFIEGLTELEKVAKYVKEFGIPESSFRIDLKIARGLDYYTGTVYETFFNEYRNLGSVCSGGRYDNLTEYYTDRNFQGVGISIGLTRLYAQLKEMKLIEESKKSIAKVLVIPMDENATAFALKVAKELRDNKINTEVYSNFYKKMGDKMKYADRLNIPYACIIGEDEMKENCVMLKNMNEKTQEKVKLEEIVNKIK
;
A
#
# COMPACT_ATOMS: atom_id res chain seq x y z
N MET A 1 36.07 8.52 -30.23
CA MET A 1 34.66 8.21 -29.92
C MET A 1 34.60 7.80 -28.45
N GLY A 2 33.92 8.58 -27.58
CA GLY A 2 33.81 8.23 -26.17
C GLY A 2 33.10 6.87 -25.97
N ASN A 3 33.60 6.07 -25.06
CA ASN A 3 32.97 4.78 -24.70
C ASN A 3 31.54 5.03 -24.23
N LYS A 4 30.54 4.63 -25.03
CA LYS A 4 29.13 4.68 -24.60
C LYS A 4 28.90 3.68 -23.50
N VAL A 5 28.34 4.13 -22.38
CA VAL A 5 27.90 3.25 -21.31
C VAL A 5 26.61 2.55 -21.73
N LYS A 6 26.54 1.23 -21.57
CA LYS A 6 25.30 0.48 -21.81
C LYS A 6 24.32 0.78 -20.66
N PRO A 7 23.18 1.45 -20.92
CA PRO A 7 22.20 1.73 -19.88
C PRO A 7 21.57 0.43 -19.37
N ARG A 8 21.37 0.34 -18.06
CA ARG A 8 20.73 -0.80 -17.41
C ARG A 8 20.13 -0.37 -16.06
N THR A 9 19.00 -0.93 -15.72
CA THR A 9 18.35 -0.75 -14.42
C THR A 9 18.97 -1.67 -13.38
N LEU A 10 19.12 -1.21 -12.14
CA LEU A 10 19.60 -2.03 -11.03
C LEU A 10 18.61 -3.16 -10.74
N ALA A 11 19.13 -4.36 -10.56
CA ALA A 11 18.28 -5.51 -10.19
C ALA A 11 17.54 -5.26 -8.85
N GLY A 12 16.23 -5.47 -8.86
CA GLY A 12 15.37 -5.21 -7.70
C GLY A 12 14.84 -3.77 -7.61
N THR A 13 15.05 -2.94 -8.64
CA THR A 13 14.35 -1.67 -8.81
C THR A 13 13.41 -1.73 -10.01
N LEU A 14 12.42 -0.87 -10.07
CA LEU A 14 11.39 -0.87 -11.10
C LEU A 14 11.36 0.49 -11.82
N GLU A 15 11.40 0.43 -13.15
CA GLU A 15 11.12 1.57 -14.03
C GLU A 15 9.82 1.26 -14.78
N LEU A 16 8.82 2.14 -14.64
CA LEU A 16 7.53 1.98 -15.30
C LEU A 16 7.52 2.78 -16.60
N LEU A 17 6.94 2.22 -17.66
CA LEU A 17 6.59 2.97 -18.85
C LEU A 17 5.41 3.92 -18.53
N PRO A 18 5.22 5.01 -19.33
CA PRO A 18 4.19 6.01 -19.03
C PRO A 18 2.77 5.45 -18.80
N ASN A 19 2.34 4.48 -19.60
CA ASN A 19 1.05 3.82 -19.43
C ASN A 19 0.92 3.12 -18.06
N ASP A 20 1.95 2.41 -17.64
CA ASP A 20 2.03 1.74 -16.35
C ASP A 20 2.07 2.75 -15.19
N GLN A 21 2.82 3.84 -15.39
CA GLN A 21 2.93 4.89 -14.39
C GLN A 21 1.60 5.63 -14.18
N ILE A 22 0.78 5.80 -15.22
CA ILE A 22 -0.57 6.38 -15.10
C ILE A 22 -1.43 5.52 -14.17
N ILE A 23 -1.48 4.21 -14.41
CA ILE A 23 -2.25 3.27 -13.58
C ILE A 23 -1.74 3.26 -12.14
N PHE A 24 -0.42 3.23 -11.97
CA PHE A 24 0.20 3.28 -10.64
C PHE A 24 -0.20 4.54 -9.86
N ASN A 25 -0.19 5.70 -10.52
CA ASN A 25 -0.61 6.97 -9.92
C ASN A 25 -2.10 6.97 -9.60
N GLU A 26 -2.97 6.42 -10.46
CA GLU A 26 -4.40 6.30 -10.18
C GLU A 26 -4.68 5.43 -8.94
N MET A 27 -3.93 4.34 -8.75
CA MET A 27 -4.01 3.54 -7.53
C MET A 27 -3.56 4.34 -6.30
N LEU A 28 -2.47 5.08 -6.42
CA LEU A 28 -1.93 5.94 -5.37
C LEU A 28 -2.93 7.01 -4.95
N ASP A 29 -3.55 7.70 -5.93
CA ASP A 29 -4.53 8.76 -5.68
C ASP A 29 -5.80 8.20 -5.00
N LYS A 30 -6.27 7.02 -5.38
CA LYS A 30 -7.38 6.33 -4.70
C LYS A 30 -7.05 6.03 -3.24
N ILE A 31 -5.88 5.45 -2.96
CA ILE A 31 -5.42 5.15 -1.60
C ILE A 31 -5.34 6.43 -0.78
N LYS A 32 -4.71 7.47 -1.32
CA LYS A 32 -4.58 8.77 -0.66
C LYS A 32 -5.96 9.37 -0.32
N THR A 33 -6.89 9.36 -1.28
CA THR A 33 -8.25 9.89 -1.09
C THR A 33 -8.98 9.18 0.05
N VAL A 34 -8.84 7.85 0.16
CA VAL A 34 -9.40 7.09 1.28
C VAL A 34 -8.76 7.51 2.59
N TYR A 35 -7.43 7.57 2.67
CA TYR A 35 -6.73 7.97 3.90
C TYR A 35 -7.16 9.37 4.38
N GLU A 36 -7.26 10.33 3.47
CA GLU A 36 -7.72 11.69 3.77
C GLU A 36 -9.19 11.70 4.23
N SER A 37 -10.06 10.82 3.71
CA SER A 37 -11.46 10.71 4.14
C SER A 37 -11.63 10.25 5.59
N PHE A 38 -10.62 9.54 6.14
CA PHE A 38 -10.55 9.16 7.55
C PHE A 38 -9.86 10.22 8.43
N GLY A 39 -9.49 11.38 7.87
CA GLY A 39 -8.85 12.47 8.60
C GLY A 39 -7.37 12.25 8.90
N PHE A 40 -6.69 11.34 8.19
CA PHE A 40 -5.24 11.20 8.30
C PHE A 40 -4.53 12.39 7.65
N LEU A 41 -3.56 12.95 8.35
CA LEU A 41 -2.76 14.08 7.89
C LEU A 41 -1.54 13.61 7.09
N PRO A 42 -1.17 14.30 6.01
CA PRO A 42 0.02 13.97 5.25
C PRO A 42 1.30 14.22 6.06
N LEU A 43 2.21 13.26 6.00
CA LEU A 43 3.55 13.35 6.57
C LEU A 43 4.57 12.81 5.59
N ASP A 44 5.74 13.40 5.52
CA ASP A 44 6.92 12.78 4.91
C ASP A 44 8.14 12.96 5.83
N THR A 45 8.93 11.91 5.95
CA THR A 45 10.19 11.90 6.69
C THR A 45 11.34 11.77 5.70
N PRO A 46 12.56 12.18 6.05
CA PRO A 46 13.71 12.03 5.17
C PRO A 46 13.93 10.60 4.70
N ILE A 47 14.36 10.43 3.45
CA ILE A 47 14.78 9.13 2.91
C ILE A 47 16.13 8.72 3.48
N ILE A 48 17.02 9.71 3.67
CA ILE A 48 18.36 9.52 4.25
C ILE A 48 18.27 9.89 5.72
N GLU A 49 18.66 8.96 6.57
CA GLU A 49 18.64 9.11 8.03
C GLU A 49 20.01 8.82 8.62
N LEU A 50 20.24 9.26 9.85
CA LEU A 50 21.41 8.83 10.62
C LEU A 50 21.27 7.35 10.95
N SER A 51 22.35 6.58 10.77
CA SER A 51 22.34 5.14 11.04
C SER A 51 21.96 4.83 12.49
N GLU A 52 22.42 5.61 13.45
CA GLU A 52 22.06 5.47 14.87
C GLU A 52 20.55 5.56 15.11
N THR A 53 19.86 6.39 14.34
CA THR A 53 18.40 6.55 14.45
C THR A 53 17.66 5.28 13.97
N LEU A 54 17.97 4.78 12.78
CA LEU A 54 17.27 3.62 12.25
C LEU A 54 17.70 2.31 12.90
N LEU A 55 18.93 2.22 13.39
CA LEU A 55 19.48 1.04 14.04
C LEU A 55 19.16 0.98 15.52
N ALA A 56 18.61 2.02 16.14
CA ALA A 56 18.26 2.04 17.57
C ALA A 56 17.44 0.82 18.01
N LYS A 57 16.56 0.34 17.14
CA LYS A 57 15.78 -0.90 17.34
C LYS A 57 16.21 -2.06 16.43
N ALA A 58 17.07 -1.83 15.44
CA ALA A 58 17.44 -2.85 14.48
C ALA A 58 18.32 -3.92 15.14
N GLY A 59 17.97 -5.17 14.89
CA GLY A 59 18.75 -6.34 15.27
C GLY A 59 18.60 -7.44 14.23
N GLY A 60 19.56 -8.33 14.15
CA GLY A 60 19.49 -9.54 13.34
C GLY A 60 19.45 -9.32 11.84
N GLU A 61 18.40 -9.79 11.17
CA GLU A 61 18.29 -9.76 9.70
C GLU A 61 17.96 -8.35 9.16
N THR A 62 17.23 -7.53 9.89
CA THR A 62 16.85 -6.18 9.46
C THR A 62 18.08 -5.30 9.24
N GLU A 63 19.04 -5.36 10.15
CA GLU A 63 20.30 -4.60 10.04
C GLU A 63 21.08 -4.94 8.78
N LYS A 64 21.11 -6.22 8.37
CA LYS A 64 21.78 -6.68 7.15
C LYS A 64 21.13 -6.19 5.87
N GLN A 65 19.86 -5.77 5.93
CA GLN A 65 19.08 -5.31 4.78
C GLN A 65 19.04 -3.79 4.64
N ILE A 66 19.58 -3.04 5.61
CA ILE A 66 19.64 -1.58 5.55
C ILE A 66 20.77 -1.16 4.61
N TYR A 67 20.47 -0.25 3.68
CA TYR A 67 21.48 0.42 2.87
C TYR A 67 22.18 1.47 3.70
N ARG A 68 23.43 1.19 4.09
CA ARG A 68 24.27 2.06 4.93
C ARG A 68 25.46 2.59 4.13
N PHE A 69 25.82 3.85 4.33
CA PHE A 69 26.93 4.51 3.62
C PHE A 69 27.43 5.71 4.42
N ASN A 70 28.69 6.12 4.16
CA ASN A 70 29.26 7.31 4.77
C ASN A 70 29.28 8.47 3.77
N LYS A 71 29.02 9.69 4.28
CA LYS A 71 29.20 10.93 3.54
C LYS A 71 29.82 11.99 4.44
N GLY A 72 31.10 12.32 4.20
CA GLY A 72 31.90 13.07 5.18
C GLY A 72 32.00 12.27 6.47
N ASP A 73 31.82 12.94 7.60
CA ASP A 73 31.86 12.33 8.93
C ASP A 73 30.51 11.67 9.35
N ASN A 74 29.49 11.72 8.50
CA ASN A 74 28.19 11.17 8.84
C ASN A 74 28.06 9.72 8.39
N ASP A 75 27.61 8.87 9.31
CA ASP A 75 27.17 7.51 9.06
C ASP A 75 25.66 7.50 8.79
N LEU A 76 25.30 7.21 7.56
CA LEU A 76 23.97 7.40 6.99
C LEU A 76 23.38 6.08 6.50
N CYS A 77 22.05 6.04 6.42
CA CYS A 77 21.33 4.92 5.82
C CYS A 77 20.06 5.39 5.09
N LEU A 78 19.54 4.53 4.22
CA LEU A 78 18.24 4.73 3.61
C LEU A 78 17.14 4.13 4.50
N ARG A 79 16.02 4.82 4.64
CA ARG A 79 14.88 4.33 5.44
C ARG A 79 14.39 2.96 4.95
N PHE A 80 14.25 2.03 5.89
CA PHE A 80 13.82 0.67 5.65
C PHE A 80 12.29 0.52 5.62
N ASP A 81 11.61 1.35 6.40
CA ASP A 81 10.16 1.52 6.52
C ASP A 81 9.83 2.99 6.82
N HIS A 82 8.55 3.29 7.04
CA HIS A 82 8.11 4.62 7.50
C HIS A 82 7.88 4.68 9.01
N THR A 83 7.78 3.55 9.69
CA THR A 83 7.33 3.47 11.09
C THR A 83 8.44 3.89 12.06
N VAL A 84 9.69 3.47 11.82
CA VAL A 84 10.82 3.87 12.66
C VAL A 84 11.13 5.37 12.51
N PRO A 85 11.21 5.94 11.27
CA PRO A 85 11.30 7.39 11.10
C PRO A 85 10.13 8.17 11.71
N PHE A 86 8.93 7.60 11.69
CA PHE A 86 7.75 8.19 12.32
C PHE A 86 7.88 8.24 13.85
N ALA A 87 8.34 7.17 14.48
CA ALA A 87 8.59 7.16 15.93
C ALA A 87 9.58 8.22 16.35
N LYS A 88 10.69 8.39 15.60
CA LYS A 88 11.63 9.50 15.79
C LYS A 88 10.94 10.86 15.63
N TYR A 89 10.15 11.05 14.57
CA TYR A 89 9.42 12.29 14.29
C TYR A 89 8.49 12.66 15.45
N VAL A 90 7.68 11.72 15.92
CA VAL A 90 6.79 11.94 17.08
C VAL A 90 7.58 12.34 18.31
N SER A 91 8.71 11.69 18.57
CA SER A 91 9.57 11.98 19.74
C SER A 91 10.18 13.38 19.67
N ILE A 92 10.57 13.85 18.49
CA ILE A 92 11.11 15.22 18.31
C ILE A 92 10.01 16.27 18.52
N TYR A 93 8.84 16.06 17.93
CA TYR A 93 7.76 17.05 17.84
C TYR A 93 6.60 16.78 18.81
N GLN A 94 6.82 15.98 19.88
CA GLN A 94 5.77 15.57 20.82
C GLN A 94 5.05 16.73 21.53
N ASN A 95 5.64 17.91 21.58
CA ASN A 95 5.03 19.09 22.20
C ASN A 95 4.27 19.97 21.20
N GLU A 96 4.52 19.81 19.90
CA GLU A 96 3.86 20.53 18.81
C GLU A 96 2.69 19.72 18.22
N LEU A 97 2.71 18.40 18.36
CA LEU A 97 1.68 17.52 17.85
C LEU A 97 0.46 17.47 18.77
N THR A 98 -0.73 17.40 18.14
CA THR A 98 -1.98 17.15 18.87
C THR A 98 -2.29 15.65 18.84
N PHE A 99 -2.53 15.07 20.03
CA PHE A 99 -2.83 13.64 20.17
C PHE A 99 -4.33 13.40 20.43
N PRO A 100 -4.90 12.28 19.90
CA PRO A 100 -4.29 11.28 19.04
C PRO A 100 -3.80 11.87 17.73
N PHE A 101 -2.54 11.61 17.36
CA PHE A 101 -1.98 12.06 16.10
C PHE A 101 -2.21 10.98 15.03
N ARG A 102 -2.83 11.39 13.93
CA ARG A 102 -3.24 10.54 12.81
C ARG A 102 -2.49 10.97 11.58
N ARG A 103 -1.64 10.10 11.04
CA ARG A 103 -0.85 10.42 9.85
C ARG A 103 -1.01 9.40 8.73
N TYR A 104 -0.83 9.82 7.49
CA TYR A 104 -0.46 8.91 6.42
C TYR A 104 0.88 9.33 5.81
N GLN A 105 1.62 8.34 5.31
CA GLN A 105 2.85 8.58 4.55
C GLN A 105 2.89 7.65 3.35
N ILE A 106 3.08 8.23 2.16
CA ILE A 106 3.21 7.50 0.91
C ILE A 106 4.58 7.83 0.33
N GLY A 107 5.45 6.84 0.22
CA GLY A 107 6.82 7.08 -0.23
C GLY A 107 7.62 5.81 -0.46
N LYS A 108 8.84 6.00 -0.95
CA LYS A 108 9.75 4.89 -1.20
C LYS A 108 10.48 4.49 0.08
N VAL A 109 10.66 3.18 0.24
CA VAL A 109 11.51 2.55 1.25
C VAL A 109 12.49 1.61 0.57
N TYR A 110 13.56 1.22 1.30
CA TYR A 110 14.73 0.58 0.71
C TYR A 110 15.15 -0.65 1.52
N ARG A 111 15.21 -1.82 0.87
CA ARG A 111 15.60 -3.08 1.51
C ARG A 111 16.62 -3.83 0.67
N GLY A 112 17.78 -4.13 1.25
CA GLY A 112 18.89 -4.83 0.60
C GLY A 112 18.67 -6.34 0.40
N GLU A 113 17.42 -6.78 0.29
CA GLU A 113 17.06 -8.18 0.06
C GLU A 113 17.57 -8.71 -1.29
N ARG A 114 17.68 -10.04 -1.40
CA ARG A 114 17.87 -10.66 -2.72
C ARG A 114 16.66 -10.39 -3.59
N PRO A 115 16.83 -9.85 -4.81
CA PRO A 115 15.72 -9.64 -5.73
C PRO A 115 14.99 -10.95 -6.01
N GLN A 116 13.67 -10.92 -5.87
CA GLN A 116 12.77 -12.02 -6.21
C GLN A 116 11.62 -11.47 -7.02
N LYS A 117 10.85 -12.35 -7.64
CA LYS A 117 9.64 -11.97 -8.35
C LYS A 117 8.69 -11.18 -7.44
N CYS A 118 8.32 -9.97 -7.85
CA CYS A 118 7.50 -9.03 -7.07
C CYS A 118 8.08 -8.65 -5.69
N ARG A 119 9.40 -8.83 -5.47
CA ARG A 119 10.14 -8.29 -4.32
C ARG A 119 11.21 -7.33 -4.81
N PHE A 120 11.10 -6.09 -4.36
CA PHE A 120 11.92 -4.98 -4.81
C PHE A 120 12.83 -4.48 -3.69
N ARG A 121 13.95 -3.90 -4.08
CA ARG A 121 14.90 -3.21 -3.19
C ARG A 121 14.53 -1.77 -2.93
N GLU A 122 13.82 -1.16 -3.85
CA GLU A 122 13.19 0.15 -3.77
C GLU A 122 11.71 -0.01 -4.12
N PHE A 123 10.81 0.39 -3.22
CA PHE A 123 9.37 0.23 -3.43
C PHE A 123 8.55 1.22 -2.63
N TYR A 124 7.37 1.56 -3.13
CA TYR A 124 6.41 2.40 -2.43
C TYR A 124 5.66 1.63 -1.35
N GLN A 125 5.62 2.21 -0.16
CA GLN A 125 4.68 1.88 0.91
C GLN A 125 3.66 3.01 1.08
N CYS A 126 2.40 2.64 1.36
CA CYS A 126 1.32 3.54 1.70
C CYS A 126 0.89 3.19 3.12
N ASP A 127 1.34 3.96 4.08
CA ASP A 127 1.21 3.70 5.50
C ASP A 127 0.26 4.70 6.15
N VAL A 128 -0.55 4.22 7.08
CA VAL A 128 -1.31 5.06 8.03
C VAL A 128 -1.04 4.60 9.44
N ASP A 129 -0.98 5.54 10.38
CA ASP A 129 -0.83 5.28 11.80
C ASP A 129 -1.65 6.26 12.63
N VAL A 130 -2.12 5.79 13.77
CA VAL A 130 -2.63 6.59 14.87
C VAL A 130 -1.74 6.36 16.08
N ILE A 131 -1.31 7.42 16.75
CA ILE A 131 -0.44 7.34 17.93
C ILE A 131 -0.94 8.29 19.02
N ALA A 132 -0.89 7.84 20.28
CA ALA A 132 -1.26 8.63 21.46
C ALA A 132 -0.58 8.07 22.71
N ASP A 133 -0.61 8.82 23.83
CA ASP A 133 -0.15 8.32 25.13
C ASP A 133 -0.97 7.09 25.61
N LYS A 134 -2.27 7.11 25.32
CA LYS A 134 -3.17 5.98 25.53
C LYS A 134 -4.10 5.88 24.33
N LEU A 135 -4.10 4.73 23.68
CA LEU A 135 -4.84 4.49 22.46
C LEU A 135 -5.94 3.46 22.68
N ASP A 136 -7.20 3.87 22.54
CA ASP A 136 -8.35 2.98 22.67
C ASP A 136 -8.39 1.94 21.54
N ILE A 137 -8.94 0.76 21.83
CA ILE A 137 -9.03 -0.40 20.92
C ILE A 137 -9.94 -0.11 19.69
N ILE A 138 -10.76 0.94 19.73
CA ILE A 138 -11.54 1.37 18.55
C ILE A 138 -10.65 1.71 17.37
N ASN A 139 -9.44 2.24 17.63
CA ASN A 139 -8.48 2.57 16.56
C ASN A 139 -7.99 1.31 15.85
N ASP A 140 -7.91 0.18 16.54
CA ASP A 140 -7.57 -1.13 15.93
C ASP A 140 -8.66 -1.58 14.96
N ALA A 141 -9.93 -1.44 15.33
CA ALA A 141 -11.05 -1.75 14.45
C ALA A 141 -11.15 -0.76 13.27
N GLU A 142 -10.82 0.51 13.50
CA GLU A 142 -10.79 1.51 12.43
C GLU A 142 -9.74 1.20 11.38
N MET A 143 -8.57 0.63 11.75
CA MET A 143 -7.58 0.16 10.75
C MET A 143 -8.19 -0.89 9.81
N VAL A 144 -9.04 -1.79 10.32
CA VAL A 144 -9.77 -2.76 9.49
C VAL A 144 -10.69 -2.02 8.49
N ASN A 145 -11.38 -0.96 8.94
CA ASN A 145 -12.23 -0.16 8.09
C ASN A 145 -11.44 0.62 7.02
N VAL A 146 -10.30 1.19 7.38
CA VAL A 146 -9.38 1.85 6.42
C VAL A 146 -8.92 0.86 5.34
N ILE A 147 -8.53 -0.36 5.73
CA ILE A 147 -8.16 -1.42 4.78
C ILE A 147 -9.35 -1.74 3.87
N TYR A 148 -10.53 -1.96 4.45
CA TYR A 148 -11.73 -2.32 3.70
C TYR A 148 -12.10 -1.27 2.65
N GLU A 149 -12.21 0.00 3.03
CA GLU A 149 -12.55 1.07 2.10
C GLU A 149 -11.45 1.31 1.05
N THR A 150 -10.18 1.11 1.41
CA THR A 150 -9.07 1.21 0.47
C THR A 150 -9.16 0.14 -0.63
N PHE A 151 -9.28 -1.13 -0.25
CA PHE A 151 -9.36 -2.21 -1.25
C PHE A 151 -10.67 -2.19 -2.04
N LYS A 152 -11.77 -1.76 -1.44
CA LYS A 152 -13.03 -1.50 -2.12
C LYS A 152 -12.89 -0.39 -3.17
N SER A 153 -12.20 0.72 -2.84
CA SER A 153 -11.97 1.81 -3.80
C SER A 153 -11.06 1.42 -4.97
N LEU A 154 -10.11 0.52 -4.72
CA LEU A 154 -9.24 -0.02 -5.76
C LEU A 154 -10.00 -0.93 -6.73
N ASP A 155 -11.04 -1.62 -6.27
CA ASP A 155 -11.95 -2.48 -7.05
C ASP A 155 -11.21 -3.53 -7.92
N LEU A 156 -10.25 -4.24 -7.30
CA LEU A 156 -9.35 -5.13 -8.04
C LEU A 156 -9.79 -6.60 -7.99
N ALA A 157 -10.14 -7.09 -6.79
CA ALA A 157 -10.56 -8.47 -6.54
C ALA A 157 -11.21 -8.59 -5.15
N LYS A 158 -11.96 -9.68 -4.92
CA LYS A 158 -12.47 -9.99 -3.58
C LYS A 158 -11.32 -10.26 -2.62
N PHE A 159 -11.41 -9.71 -1.41
CA PHE A 159 -10.37 -9.80 -0.41
C PHE A 159 -10.94 -10.14 0.98
N THR A 160 -10.08 -10.66 1.84
CA THR A 160 -10.39 -10.91 3.24
C THR A 160 -9.32 -10.32 4.13
N ILE A 161 -9.74 -9.53 5.11
CA ILE A 161 -8.91 -8.97 6.16
C ILE A 161 -8.89 -9.96 7.31
N CYS A 162 -7.74 -10.53 7.58
CA CYS A 162 -7.50 -11.48 8.63
C CYS A 162 -6.92 -10.76 9.85
N VAL A 163 -7.48 -11.00 11.03
CA VAL A 163 -7.09 -10.33 12.27
C VAL A 163 -6.78 -11.34 13.35
N ASN A 164 -5.74 -11.08 14.13
CA ASN A 164 -5.39 -11.81 15.34
C ASN A 164 -4.93 -10.81 16.41
N ASN A 165 -4.63 -11.30 17.60
CA ASN A 165 -4.02 -10.51 18.67
C ASN A 165 -2.82 -11.25 19.25
N ARG A 166 -1.66 -10.59 19.30
CA ARG A 166 -0.41 -11.19 19.80
C ARG A 166 -0.46 -11.59 21.28
N LYS A 167 -1.27 -10.89 22.08
CA LYS A 167 -1.45 -11.24 23.50
C LYS A 167 -2.07 -12.62 23.66
N ILE A 168 -2.98 -13.03 22.76
CA ILE A 168 -3.58 -14.37 22.79
C ILE A 168 -2.51 -15.45 22.60
N LEU A 169 -1.66 -15.30 21.59
CA LEU A 169 -0.55 -16.24 21.35
C LEU A 169 0.47 -16.23 22.49
N ASN A 170 0.85 -15.05 22.99
CA ASN A 170 1.77 -14.93 24.12
C ASN A 170 1.20 -15.59 25.37
N GLY A 171 -0.05 -15.29 25.72
CA GLY A 171 -0.71 -15.89 26.89
C GLY A 171 -0.87 -17.41 26.77
N LEU A 172 -1.13 -17.93 25.56
CA LEU A 172 -1.10 -19.38 25.31
C LEU A 172 0.31 -19.96 25.58
N PHE A 173 1.36 -19.32 25.09
CA PHE A 173 2.73 -19.80 25.29
C PHE A 173 3.17 -19.70 26.76
N GLU A 174 2.74 -18.67 27.48
CA GLU A 174 2.94 -18.55 28.92
C GLU A 174 2.24 -19.70 29.67
N ALA A 175 0.96 -19.95 29.36
CA ALA A 175 0.20 -21.03 29.97
C ALA A 175 0.83 -22.42 29.69
N LEU A 176 1.38 -22.62 28.52
CA LEU A 176 2.08 -23.84 28.13
C LEU A 176 3.55 -23.88 28.59
N LYS A 177 4.07 -22.82 29.20
CA LYS A 177 5.49 -22.69 29.61
C LYS A 177 6.47 -22.98 28.48
N ILE A 178 6.28 -22.28 27.36
CA ILE A 178 7.13 -22.39 26.14
C ILE A 178 7.57 -21.01 25.60
N LEU A 179 7.59 -19.99 26.47
CA LEU A 179 7.96 -18.63 26.09
C LEU A 179 9.40 -18.51 25.53
N GLU A 180 10.32 -19.36 26.01
CA GLU A 180 11.70 -19.38 25.52
C GLU A 180 11.79 -19.81 24.04
N GLN A 181 10.89 -20.71 23.61
CA GLN A 181 10.80 -21.18 22.23
C GLN A 181 9.85 -20.34 21.34
N LYS A 182 9.32 -19.22 21.87
CA LYS A 182 8.29 -18.40 21.19
C LYS A 182 8.63 -18.09 19.74
N VAL A 183 9.86 -17.66 19.45
CA VAL A 183 10.27 -17.22 18.12
C VAL A 183 10.21 -18.38 17.11
N GLU A 184 10.74 -19.55 17.51
CA GLU A 184 10.71 -20.74 16.69
C GLU A 184 9.28 -21.25 16.48
N VAL A 185 8.46 -21.30 17.55
CA VAL A 185 7.06 -21.73 17.47
C VAL A 185 6.26 -20.84 16.53
N LEU A 186 6.38 -19.51 16.67
CA LEU A 186 5.72 -18.56 15.76
C LEU A 186 6.15 -18.76 14.31
N ARG A 187 7.45 -19.04 14.07
CA ARG A 187 7.98 -19.32 12.70
C ARG A 187 7.39 -20.61 12.12
N ILE A 188 7.15 -21.60 12.94
CA ILE A 188 6.53 -22.88 12.52
C ILE A 188 5.04 -22.68 12.24
N ILE A 189 4.31 -22.00 13.12
CA ILE A 189 2.88 -21.67 12.93
C ILE A 189 2.67 -20.93 11.62
N ASP A 190 3.51 -19.96 11.29
CA ASP A 190 3.42 -19.18 10.06
C ASP A 190 3.59 -20.01 8.77
N LYS A 191 4.28 -21.13 8.85
CA LYS A 191 4.42 -22.06 7.73
C LYS A 191 3.25 -23.04 7.61
N PHE A 192 2.32 -23.08 8.56
CA PHE A 192 1.30 -24.10 8.67
C PHE A 192 0.56 -24.37 7.35
N ASP A 193 0.08 -23.32 6.67
CA ASP A 193 -0.66 -23.44 5.40
C ASP A 193 0.19 -24.07 4.26
N LYS A 194 1.53 -24.06 4.40
CA LYS A 194 2.48 -24.63 3.42
C LYS A 194 2.90 -26.05 3.74
N ILE A 195 3.15 -26.33 5.02
CA ILE A 195 3.73 -27.60 5.45
C ILE A 195 2.68 -28.61 5.93
N GLY A 196 1.52 -28.12 6.41
CA GLY A 196 0.44 -28.92 6.96
C GLY A 196 0.70 -29.41 8.38
N GLU A 197 -0.32 -30.03 8.97
CA GLU A 197 -0.35 -30.43 10.39
C GLU A 197 0.77 -31.39 10.79
N LYS A 198 0.97 -32.49 10.04
CA LYS A 198 1.97 -33.51 10.37
C LYS A 198 3.41 -32.96 10.38
N ALA A 199 3.74 -32.11 9.39
CA ALA A 199 5.07 -31.50 9.35
C ALA A 199 5.24 -30.49 10.47
N MET A 200 4.22 -29.73 10.82
CA MET A 200 4.23 -28.81 11.95
C MET A 200 4.46 -29.55 13.27
N GLN A 201 3.72 -30.64 13.53
CA GLN A 201 3.93 -31.48 14.70
C GLN A 201 5.39 -31.93 14.84
N LYS A 202 5.96 -32.40 13.72
CA LYS A 202 7.36 -32.82 13.67
C LYS A 202 8.33 -31.68 13.95
N GLU A 203 8.19 -30.51 13.28
CA GLU A 203 9.05 -29.35 13.53
C GLU A 203 8.97 -28.86 14.98
N LEU A 204 7.76 -28.84 15.58
CA LEU A 204 7.58 -28.48 16.98
C LEU A 204 8.25 -29.47 17.95
N ALA A 205 8.18 -30.77 17.66
CA ALA A 205 8.85 -31.79 18.48
C ALA A 205 10.38 -31.67 18.36
N GLU A 206 10.91 -31.36 17.17
CA GLU A 206 12.35 -31.18 16.93
C GLU A 206 12.95 -30.00 17.75
N ILE A 207 12.15 -28.97 18.06
CA ILE A 207 12.57 -27.86 18.93
C ILE A 207 12.28 -28.13 20.42
N GLY A 208 11.91 -29.36 20.78
CA GLY A 208 11.74 -29.79 22.18
C GLY A 208 10.38 -29.52 22.82
N ILE A 209 9.35 -29.25 22.02
CA ILE A 209 7.99 -29.10 22.55
C ILE A 209 7.37 -30.48 22.82
N ALA A 210 6.87 -30.70 24.03
CA ALA A 210 6.20 -31.96 24.41
C ALA A 210 4.88 -32.16 23.66
N SER A 211 4.52 -33.44 23.37
CA SER A 211 3.34 -33.79 22.56
C SER A 211 2.05 -33.14 23.06
N GLU A 212 1.79 -33.16 24.35
CA GLU A 212 0.59 -32.55 24.95
C GLU A 212 0.48 -31.02 24.67
N LYS A 213 1.64 -30.35 24.59
CA LYS A 213 1.67 -28.91 24.30
C LYS A 213 1.48 -28.67 22.80
N ILE A 214 2.01 -29.57 21.96
CA ILE A 214 1.80 -29.54 20.50
C ILE A 214 0.30 -29.70 20.21
N ASP A 215 -0.37 -30.64 20.86
CA ASP A 215 -1.81 -30.85 20.69
C ASP A 215 -2.61 -29.60 21.06
N LYS A 216 -2.21 -28.87 22.12
CA LYS A 216 -2.84 -27.61 22.51
C LYS A 216 -2.60 -26.48 21.52
N ILE A 217 -1.41 -26.40 20.95
CA ILE A 217 -1.11 -25.41 19.89
C ILE A 217 -1.96 -25.71 18.65
N LEU A 218 -2.07 -26.98 18.27
CA LEU A 218 -2.90 -27.40 17.14
C LEU A 218 -4.38 -27.16 17.39
N GLU A 219 -4.90 -27.53 18.56
CA GLU A 219 -6.27 -27.23 19.00
C GLU A 219 -6.58 -25.73 18.82
N PHE A 220 -5.65 -24.85 19.21
CA PHE A 220 -5.80 -23.41 19.07
C PHE A 220 -5.80 -22.94 17.62
N ILE A 221 -4.79 -23.28 16.81
CA ILE A 221 -4.67 -22.77 15.44
C ILE A 221 -5.70 -23.32 14.46
N LEU A 222 -6.28 -24.49 14.80
CA LEU A 222 -7.30 -25.16 14.01
C LEU A 222 -8.73 -24.75 14.38
N ILE A 223 -8.91 -23.78 15.28
CA ILE A 223 -10.23 -23.23 15.59
C ILE A 223 -10.86 -22.63 14.34
N GLU A 224 -11.90 -23.25 13.82
CA GLU A 224 -12.67 -22.80 12.66
C GLU A 224 -14.09 -22.39 13.04
N GLY A 225 -14.77 -21.65 12.13
CA GLY A 225 -16.11 -21.15 12.28
C GLY A 225 -16.25 -19.66 11.99
N SER A 226 -17.42 -19.11 12.21
CA SER A 226 -17.69 -17.67 12.18
C SER A 226 -16.88 -16.92 13.25
N THR A 227 -16.85 -15.60 13.16
CA THR A 227 -16.17 -14.75 14.15
C THR A 227 -16.67 -15.03 15.58
N ASP A 228 -17.99 -15.10 15.78
CA ASP A 228 -18.60 -15.35 17.09
C ASP A 228 -18.30 -16.77 17.62
N GLU A 229 -18.33 -17.77 16.75
CA GLU A 229 -17.98 -19.15 17.10
C GLU A 229 -16.50 -19.28 17.52
N LYS A 230 -15.58 -18.61 16.82
CA LYS A 230 -14.16 -18.60 17.17
C LYS A 230 -13.92 -17.97 18.53
N ILE A 231 -14.53 -16.83 18.82
CA ILE A 231 -14.47 -16.18 20.13
C ILE A 231 -15.01 -17.09 21.22
N SER A 232 -16.14 -17.74 20.96
CA SER A 232 -16.75 -18.71 21.91
C SER A 232 -15.82 -19.90 22.19
N LYS A 233 -15.21 -20.48 21.16
CA LYS A 233 -14.26 -21.60 21.30
C LYS A 233 -12.99 -21.17 22.06
N LEU A 234 -12.46 -19.96 21.79
CA LEU A 234 -11.32 -19.42 22.53
C LEU A 234 -11.64 -19.24 24.02
N LYS A 235 -12.83 -18.75 24.35
CA LYS A 235 -13.33 -18.70 25.75
C LYS A 235 -13.44 -20.11 26.36
N GLY A 236 -13.90 -21.08 25.60
CA GLY A 236 -14.03 -22.49 25.99
C GLY A 236 -12.71 -23.22 26.26
N MET A 237 -11.56 -22.68 25.82
CA MET A 237 -10.25 -23.26 26.18
C MET A 237 -9.90 -23.13 27.66
N ASN A 238 -10.61 -22.29 28.40
CA ASN A 238 -10.46 -22.08 29.86
C ASN A 238 -9.02 -21.72 30.29
N ILE A 239 -8.30 -20.95 29.42
CA ILE A 239 -6.98 -20.43 29.74
C ILE A 239 -7.15 -19.22 30.65
N THR A 240 -6.63 -19.33 31.90
CA THR A 240 -6.78 -18.30 32.95
C THR A 240 -5.62 -17.28 32.98
N ASN A 241 -4.70 -17.37 32.03
CA ASN A 241 -3.57 -16.42 31.92
C ASN A 241 -4.08 -15.01 31.59
N GLU A 242 -3.62 -14.01 32.34
CA GLU A 242 -4.07 -12.61 32.20
C GLU A 242 -3.81 -12.05 30.81
N THR A 243 -2.63 -12.32 30.23
CA THR A 243 -2.25 -11.87 28.89
C THR A 243 -3.20 -12.46 27.84
N PHE A 244 -3.57 -13.72 27.96
CA PHE A 244 -4.52 -14.37 27.06
C PHE A 244 -5.91 -13.73 27.16
N ILE A 245 -6.42 -13.53 28.39
CA ILE A 245 -7.74 -12.94 28.64
C ILE A 245 -7.80 -11.50 28.11
N GLU A 246 -6.77 -10.73 28.34
CA GLU A 246 -6.66 -9.35 27.80
C GLU A 246 -6.73 -9.37 26.28
N GLY A 247 -5.89 -10.17 25.61
CA GLY A 247 -5.86 -10.27 24.14
C GLY A 247 -7.19 -10.74 23.56
N LEU A 248 -7.86 -11.69 24.21
CA LEU A 248 -9.18 -12.17 23.79
C LEU A 248 -10.26 -11.08 23.95
N THR A 249 -10.21 -10.33 25.05
CA THR A 249 -11.11 -9.19 25.28
C THR A 249 -10.93 -8.10 24.23
N GLU A 250 -9.68 -7.78 23.88
CA GLU A 250 -9.36 -6.84 22.82
C GLU A 250 -9.87 -7.33 21.45
N LEU A 251 -9.62 -8.60 21.10
CA LEU A 251 -10.06 -9.19 19.84
C LEU A 251 -11.59 -9.21 19.70
N GLU A 252 -12.30 -9.51 20.79
CA GLU A 252 -13.76 -9.46 20.84
C GLU A 252 -14.30 -8.04 20.59
N LYS A 253 -13.68 -7.03 21.20
CA LYS A 253 -14.04 -5.62 20.98
C LYS A 253 -13.78 -5.19 19.54
N VAL A 254 -12.61 -5.56 18.97
CA VAL A 254 -12.28 -5.29 17.56
C VAL A 254 -13.34 -5.90 16.66
N ALA A 255 -13.67 -7.17 16.84
CA ALA A 255 -14.68 -7.85 16.03
C ALA A 255 -16.06 -7.17 16.12
N LYS A 256 -16.46 -6.76 17.34
CA LYS A 256 -17.70 -6.01 17.55
C LYS A 256 -17.70 -4.69 16.77
N TYR A 257 -16.66 -3.87 16.90
CA TYR A 257 -16.59 -2.58 16.21
C TYR A 257 -16.50 -2.73 14.69
N VAL A 258 -15.80 -3.74 14.19
CA VAL A 258 -15.75 -4.06 12.74
C VAL A 258 -17.16 -4.32 12.21
N LYS A 259 -18.00 -5.05 12.97
CA LYS A 259 -19.41 -5.28 12.61
C LYS A 259 -20.23 -3.98 12.63
N GLU A 260 -19.99 -3.11 13.60
CA GLU A 260 -20.65 -1.80 13.70
C GLU A 260 -20.23 -0.83 12.58
N PHE A 261 -19.01 -0.93 12.05
CA PHE A 261 -18.58 -0.24 10.83
C PHE A 261 -19.26 -0.75 9.56
N GLY A 262 -20.02 -1.84 9.65
CA GLY A 262 -20.75 -2.41 8.50
C GLY A 262 -19.88 -3.23 7.55
N ILE A 263 -18.70 -3.67 7.98
CA ILE A 263 -17.82 -4.51 7.17
C ILE A 263 -18.43 -5.93 7.08
N PRO A 264 -18.65 -6.44 5.86
CA PRO A 264 -19.27 -7.76 5.70
C PRO A 264 -18.35 -8.89 6.16
N GLU A 265 -18.93 -9.94 6.74
CA GLU A 265 -18.18 -11.12 7.20
C GLU A 265 -17.38 -11.80 6.06
N SER A 266 -17.80 -11.64 4.81
CA SER A 266 -17.05 -12.12 3.65
C SER A 266 -15.69 -11.43 3.46
N SER A 267 -15.51 -10.24 4.03
CA SER A 267 -14.29 -9.44 3.93
C SER A 267 -13.49 -9.36 5.24
N PHE A 268 -13.98 -9.98 6.33
CA PHE A 268 -13.33 -9.99 7.63
C PHE A 268 -13.36 -11.38 8.25
N ARG A 269 -12.26 -11.76 8.92
CA ARG A 269 -12.24 -12.96 9.76
C ARG A 269 -11.14 -12.88 10.82
N ILE A 270 -11.36 -13.55 11.96
CA ILE A 270 -10.31 -13.91 12.89
C ILE A 270 -9.50 -15.07 12.30
N ASP A 271 -8.16 -14.93 12.27
CA ASP A 271 -7.26 -15.98 11.78
C ASP A 271 -6.11 -16.17 12.79
N LEU A 272 -6.22 -17.21 13.59
CA LEU A 272 -5.30 -17.48 14.71
C LEU A 272 -3.92 -17.93 14.25
N LYS A 273 -3.74 -18.23 12.95
CA LYS A 273 -2.46 -18.58 12.34
C LYS A 273 -1.61 -17.36 11.99
N ILE A 274 -2.18 -16.15 12.03
CA ILE A 274 -1.39 -14.93 11.86
C ILE A 274 -0.53 -14.73 13.10
N ALA A 275 0.69 -15.19 12.99
CA ALA A 275 1.69 -15.12 14.03
C ALA A 275 2.81 -14.13 13.70
N ARG A 276 3.00 -13.81 12.40
CA ARG A 276 4.01 -12.87 11.90
C ARG A 276 3.57 -11.42 12.03
N GLY A 277 4.53 -10.60 11.91
CA GLY A 277 4.52 -9.15 11.87
C GLY A 277 5.90 -8.69 12.29
N LEU A 278 6.15 -7.41 12.23
CA LEU A 278 7.38 -6.83 12.75
C LEU A 278 7.47 -7.12 14.27
N ASP A 279 8.67 -7.35 14.77
CA ASP A 279 8.90 -7.77 16.16
C ASP A 279 8.39 -6.76 17.20
N TYR A 280 8.08 -5.54 16.76
CA TYR A 280 7.54 -4.49 17.61
C TYR A 280 6.02 -4.51 17.82
N TYR A 281 5.24 -5.40 17.14
CA TYR A 281 3.80 -5.49 17.41
C TYR A 281 3.51 -6.14 18.75
N THR A 282 2.60 -5.52 19.51
CA THR A 282 2.26 -5.90 20.89
C THR A 282 0.84 -6.42 21.07
N GLY A 283 -0.09 -6.05 20.19
CA GLY A 283 -1.52 -6.35 20.29
C GLY A 283 -2.10 -6.88 18.98
N THR A 284 -3.15 -6.22 18.49
CA THR A 284 -3.83 -6.57 17.24
C THR A 284 -2.86 -6.59 16.06
N VAL A 285 -3.00 -7.57 15.18
CA VAL A 285 -2.24 -7.72 13.93
C VAL A 285 -3.18 -8.00 12.77
N TYR A 286 -2.83 -7.47 11.59
CA TYR A 286 -3.64 -7.55 10.38
C TYR A 286 -2.84 -8.15 9.23
N GLU A 287 -3.51 -8.98 8.44
CA GLU A 287 -3.05 -9.39 7.11
C GLU A 287 -4.22 -9.45 6.14
N THR A 288 -4.06 -8.91 4.94
CA THR A 288 -5.10 -8.90 3.93
C THR A 288 -4.67 -9.74 2.73
N PHE A 289 -5.58 -10.59 2.26
CA PHE A 289 -5.34 -11.50 1.15
C PHE A 289 -6.44 -11.36 0.09
N PHE A 290 -6.07 -11.44 -1.18
CA PHE A 290 -7.03 -11.67 -2.24
C PHE A 290 -7.51 -13.12 -2.20
N ASN A 291 -8.83 -13.34 -2.22
CA ASN A 291 -9.45 -14.65 -1.98
C ASN A 291 -9.03 -15.70 -3.03
N GLU A 292 -9.02 -15.30 -4.29
CA GLU A 292 -8.66 -16.17 -5.43
C GLU A 292 -7.14 -16.25 -5.65
N TYR A 293 -6.34 -15.42 -4.97
CA TYR A 293 -4.92 -15.23 -5.24
C TYR A 293 -4.07 -15.26 -3.96
N ARG A 294 -4.36 -16.18 -3.07
CA ARG A 294 -3.64 -16.32 -1.77
C ARG A 294 -2.15 -16.60 -1.93
N ASN A 295 -1.75 -17.18 -3.06
CA ASN A 295 -0.34 -17.41 -3.40
C ASN A 295 0.48 -16.12 -3.54
N LEU A 296 -0.15 -14.96 -3.69
CA LEU A 296 0.53 -13.66 -3.67
C LEU A 296 1.03 -13.27 -2.28
N GLY A 297 0.49 -13.92 -1.24
CA GLY A 297 0.70 -13.55 0.15
C GLY A 297 -0.08 -12.30 0.55
N SER A 298 0.24 -11.76 1.72
CA SER A 298 -0.42 -10.55 2.24
C SER A 298 -0.13 -9.33 1.38
N VAL A 299 -1.18 -8.59 1.02
CA VAL A 299 -1.12 -7.36 0.20
C VAL A 299 -1.21 -6.09 1.06
N CYS A 300 -1.67 -6.22 2.30
CA CYS A 300 -1.64 -5.20 3.33
C CYS A 300 -1.40 -5.87 4.67
N SER A 301 -0.54 -5.29 5.50
CA SER A 301 -0.25 -5.79 6.83
C SER A 301 -0.09 -4.64 7.81
N GLY A 302 -0.22 -4.94 9.11
CA GLY A 302 -0.06 -3.94 10.15
C GLY A 302 -0.28 -4.51 11.55
N GLY A 303 -0.34 -3.62 12.55
CA GLY A 303 -0.62 -4.00 13.91
C GLY A 303 -0.45 -2.86 14.91
N ARG A 304 -0.80 -3.16 16.16
CA ARG A 304 -0.58 -2.31 17.32
C ARG A 304 0.85 -2.45 17.83
N TYR A 305 1.46 -1.33 18.18
CA TYR A 305 2.78 -1.23 18.80
C TYR A 305 2.74 -0.22 19.95
N ASP A 306 3.31 -0.59 21.10
CA ASP A 306 3.21 0.23 22.32
C ASP A 306 4.56 0.81 22.78
N ASN A 307 5.68 0.30 22.26
CA ASN A 307 7.03 0.62 22.76
C ASN A 307 7.99 1.16 21.69
N LEU A 308 7.46 1.65 20.56
CA LEU A 308 8.33 2.03 19.45
C LEU A 308 9.10 3.32 19.71
N THR A 309 8.54 4.24 20.51
CA THR A 309 9.14 5.53 20.83
C THR A 309 10.13 5.48 22.02
N GLU A 310 10.19 4.38 22.78
CA GLU A 310 11.07 4.23 23.97
C GLU A 310 12.57 4.42 23.67
N TYR A 311 12.96 4.24 22.41
CA TYR A 311 14.34 4.46 21.95
C TYR A 311 14.71 5.93 21.76
N TYR A 312 13.71 6.84 21.78
CA TYR A 312 13.89 8.26 21.43
C TYR A 312 13.39 9.22 22.51
N THR A 313 12.49 8.78 23.39
CA THR A 313 11.89 9.62 24.43
C THR A 313 11.43 8.76 25.61
N ASP A 314 11.44 9.35 26.82
CA ASP A 314 10.90 8.73 28.03
C ASP A 314 9.35 8.71 28.05
N ARG A 315 8.69 9.49 27.18
CA ARG A 315 7.24 9.49 27.03
C ARG A 315 6.80 8.26 26.27
N ASN A 316 5.93 7.47 26.88
CA ASN A 316 5.41 6.27 26.25
C ASN A 316 4.24 6.59 25.32
N PHE A 317 4.31 6.13 24.07
CA PHE A 317 3.25 6.26 23.09
C PHE A 317 2.82 4.90 22.57
N GLN A 318 1.51 4.71 22.53
CA GLN A 318 0.87 3.57 21.89
C GLN A 318 0.49 3.94 20.45
N GLY A 319 0.71 3.04 19.53
CA GLY A 319 0.35 3.25 18.13
C GLY A 319 -0.30 2.03 17.51
N VAL A 320 -1.08 2.26 16.46
CA VAL A 320 -1.61 1.24 15.57
C VAL A 320 -1.55 1.74 14.15
N GLY A 321 -1.16 0.90 13.21
CA GLY A 321 -1.06 1.29 11.81
C GLY A 321 -1.06 0.13 10.84
N ILE A 322 -1.23 0.45 9.57
CA ILE A 322 -1.19 -0.51 8.45
C ILE A 322 -0.32 0.02 7.32
N SER A 323 0.19 -0.90 6.52
CA SER A 323 1.02 -0.61 5.36
C SER A 323 0.60 -1.42 4.15
N ILE A 324 0.47 -0.74 3.00
CA ILE A 324 0.26 -1.37 1.70
C ILE A 324 1.54 -1.23 0.88
N GLY A 325 2.15 -2.34 0.51
CA GLY A 325 3.30 -2.37 -0.42
C GLY A 325 2.86 -2.14 -1.86
N LEU A 326 2.61 -0.87 -2.25
CA LEU A 326 1.97 -0.53 -3.53
C LEU A 326 2.74 -1.05 -4.74
N THR A 327 4.07 -0.92 -4.77
CA THR A 327 4.88 -1.42 -5.89
C THR A 327 4.74 -2.94 -6.07
N ARG A 328 4.71 -3.68 -4.95
CA ARG A 328 4.50 -5.12 -4.97
C ARG A 328 3.10 -5.47 -5.44
N LEU A 329 2.10 -4.82 -4.88
CA LEU A 329 0.69 -5.00 -5.27
C LEU A 329 0.51 -4.76 -6.77
N TYR A 330 0.99 -3.61 -7.28
CA TYR A 330 0.94 -3.28 -8.70
C TYR A 330 1.58 -4.35 -9.59
N ALA A 331 2.82 -4.77 -9.25
CA ALA A 331 3.55 -5.75 -10.04
C ALA A 331 2.83 -7.11 -10.07
N GLN A 332 2.24 -7.53 -8.96
CA GLN A 332 1.46 -8.76 -8.85
C GLN A 332 0.18 -8.70 -9.70
N LEU A 333 -0.57 -7.61 -9.60
CA LEU A 333 -1.80 -7.40 -10.36
C LEU A 333 -1.55 -7.36 -11.88
N LYS A 334 -0.45 -6.70 -12.29
CA LYS A 334 -0.04 -6.65 -13.70
C LYS A 334 0.30 -8.05 -14.24
N GLU A 335 1.07 -8.82 -13.47
CA GLU A 335 1.42 -10.19 -13.85
C GLU A 335 0.20 -11.09 -14.02
N MET A 336 -0.81 -10.88 -13.17
CA MET A 336 -2.05 -11.65 -13.20
C MET A 336 -3.05 -11.13 -14.22
N LYS A 337 -2.70 -10.08 -14.96
CA LYS A 337 -3.59 -9.41 -15.93
C LYS A 337 -4.90 -8.91 -15.32
N LEU A 338 -4.87 -8.51 -14.05
CA LEU A 338 -5.98 -7.88 -13.35
C LEU A 338 -6.03 -6.36 -13.54
N ILE A 339 -4.99 -5.80 -14.14
CA ILE A 339 -4.90 -4.39 -14.52
C ILE A 339 -4.82 -4.34 -16.05
N GLU A 340 -5.78 -3.65 -16.68
CA GLU A 340 -5.80 -3.43 -18.11
C GLU A 340 -4.97 -2.21 -18.50
N GLU A 341 -4.18 -2.33 -19.57
CA GLU A 341 -3.42 -1.23 -20.18
C GLU A 341 -4.34 -0.35 -21.04
N SER A 342 -5.31 0.34 -20.44
CA SER A 342 -6.31 1.11 -21.19
C SER A 342 -5.84 2.50 -21.58
N LYS A 343 -5.01 3.16 -20.76
CA LYS A 343 -4.57 4.54 -20.96
C LYS A 343 -3.11 4.61 -21.36
N LYS A 344 -2.82 5.24 -22.49
CA LYS A 344 -1.46 5.49 -22.96
C LYS A 344 -1.06 6.97 -22.86
N SER A 345 -2.01 7.86 -22.60
CA SER A 345 -1.84 9.28 -22.37
C SER A 345 -2.83 9.79 -21.32
N ILE A 346 -2.47 10.85 -20.62
CA ILE A 346 -3.36 11.63 -19.78
C ILE A 346 -4.12 12.70 -20.56
N ALA A 347 -3.71 13.00 -21.81
CA ALA A 347 -4.38 13.98 -22.66
C ALA A 347 -5.75 13.44 -23.11
N LYS A 348 -6.80 14.24 -22.94
CA LYS A 348 -8.13 14.00 -23.54
C LYS A 348 -8.21 14.54 -24.96
N VAL A 349 -7.45 15.58 -25.27
CA VAL A 349 -7.49 16.29 -26.57
C VAL A 349 -6.10 16.49 -27.10
N LEU A 350 -5.90 16.18 -28.39
CA LEU A 350 -4.74 16.60 -29.16
C LEU A 350 -5.16 17.75 -30.09
N VAL A 351 -4.62 18.94 -29.87
CA VAL A 351 -4.81 20.08 -30.78
C VAL A 351 -3.76 20.03 -31.88
N ILE A 352 -4.19 19.97 -33.13
CA ILE A 352 -3.35 19.73 -34.31
C ILE A 352 -3.41 20.96 -35.23
N PRO A 353 -2.47 21.91 -35.12
CA PRO A 353 -2.32 22.92 -36.16
C PRO A 353 -1.84 22.27 -37.48
N MET A 354 -2.49 22.62 -38.58
CA MET A 354 -2.11 22.06 -39.90
C MET A 354 -0.74 22.57 -40.35
N ASP A 355 -0.45 23.83 -40.05
CA ASP A 355 0.81 24.53 -40.37
C ASP A 355 1.19 25.52 -39.25
N GLU A 356 2.26 26.24 -39.44
CA GLU A 356 2.79 27.21 -38.47
C GLU A 356 1.85 28.43 -38.29
N ASN A 357 1.09 28.83 -39.29
CA ASN A 357 0.16 29.95 -39.22
C ASN A 357 -0.99 29.67 -38.25
N ALA A 358 -1.42 28.41 -38.16
CA ALA A 358 -2.48 27.98 -37.26
C ALA A 358 -2.04 27.89 -35.77
N THR A 359 -0.74 28.07 -35.49
CA THR A 359 -0.20 27.87 -34.13
C THR A 359 -0.83 28.79 -33.09
N ALA A 360 -0.96 30.08 -33.38
CA ALA A 360 -1.50 31.06 -32.44
C ALA A 360 -2.94 30.68 -32.02
N PHE A 361 -3.75 30.27 -32.98
CA PHE A 361 -5.12 29.83 -32.72
C PHE A 361 -5.17 28.47 -31.99
N ALA A 362 -4.31 27.54 -32.34
CA ALA A 362 -4.17 26.27 -31.64
C ALA A 362 -3.81 26.46 -30.16
N LEU A 363 -2.92 27.40 -29.86
CA LEU A 363 -2.58 27.74 -28.46
C LEU A 363 -3.75 28.35 -27.72
N LYS A 364 -4.59 29.18 -28.38
CA LYS A 364 -5.81 29.72 -27.80
C LYS A 364 -6.81 28.61 -27.48
N VAL A 365 -7.05 27.69 -28.41
CA VAL A 365 -7.91 26.51 -28.21
C VAL A 365 -7.39 25.66 -27.04
N ALA A 366 -6.11 25.36 -27.02
CA ALA A 366 -5.51 24.57 -25.93
C ALA A 366 -5.61 25.26 -24.57
N LYS A 367 -5.47 26.59 -24.53
CA LYS A 367 -5.65 27.37 -23.33
C LYS A 367 -7.09 27.27 -22.81
N GLU A 368 -8.07 27.47 -23.67
CA GLU A 368 -9.50 27.37 -23.32
C GLU A 368 -9.84 26.00 -22.71
N LEU A 369 -9.36 24.94 -23.32
CA LEU A 369 -9.56 23.57 -22.81
C LEU A 369 -8.89 23.36 -21.45
N ARG A 370 -7.65 23.82 -21.27
CA ARG A 370 -6.89 23.67 -20.01
C ARG A 370 -7.50 24.49 -18.87
N ASP A 371 -7.96 25.72 -19.15
CA ASP A 371 -8.65 26.59 -18.18
C ASP A 371 -9.93 25.89 -17.66
N ASN A 372 -10.54 25.05 -18.49
CA ASN A 372 -11.69 24.20 -18.14
C ASN A 372 -11.29 22.79 -17.65
N LYS A 373 -10.03 22.57 -17.24
CA LYS A 373 -9.48 21.32 -16.66
C LYS A 373 -9.56 20.12 -17.61
N ILE A 374 -9.54 20.36 -18.90
CA ILE A 374 -9.42 19.31 -19.93
C ILE A 374 -7.94 19.18 -20.31
N ASN A 375 -7.36 18.02 -20.00
CA ASN A 375 -5.97 17.75 -20.32
C ASN A 375 -5.75 17.77 -21.83
N THR A 376 -4.94 18.72 -22.28
CA THR A 376 -4.78 19.02 -23.71
C THR A 376 -3.32 19.10 -24.10
N GLU A 377 -2.96 18.36 -25.14
CA GLU A 377 -1.65 18.42 -25.78
C GLU A 377 -1.74 19.20 -27.11
N VAL A 378 -0.73 19.98 -27.44
CA VAL A 378 -0.58 20.63 -28.75
C VAL A 378 0.49 19.89 -29.54
N TYR A 379 0.13 19.42 -30.72
CA TYR A 379 1.08 18.73 -31.59
C TYR A 379 2.07 19.72 -32.20
N SER A 380 3.34 19.55 -31.91
CA SER A 380 4.39 20.54 -32.24
C SER A 380 5.23 20.22 -33.49
N ASN A 381 5.00 19.08 -34.14
CA ASN A 381 5.78 18.71 -35.32
C ASN A 381 5.02 19.03 -36.62
N PHE A 382 5.19 20.26 -37.09
CA PHE A 382 4.48 20.77 -38.28
C PHE A 382 4.86 20.08 -39.60
N TYR A 383 6.08 19.54 -39.70
CA TYR A 383 6.59 18.90 -40.94
C TYR A 383 5.96 17.53 -41.22
N LYS A 384 5.26 16.95 -40.23
CA LYS A 384 4.60 15.66 -40.43
C LYS A 384 3.29 15.81 -41.17
N LYS A 385 3.00 14.81 -42.04
CA LYS A 385 1.71 14.74 -42.75
C LYS A 385 0.56 14.49 -41.75
N MET A 386 -0.66 14.93 -42.11
CA MET A 386 -1.85 14.76 -41.27
C MET A 386 -2.05 13.31 -40.83
N GLY A 387 -1.84 12.33 -41.71
CA GLY A 387 -1.94 10.92 -41.39
C GLY A 387 -1.00 10.47 -40.26
N ASP A 388 0.22 11.07 -40.17
CA ASP A 388 1.15 10.76 -39.09
C ASP A 388 0.75 11.43 -37.76
N LYS A 389 0.19 12.66 -37.83
CA LYS A 389 -0.37 13.38 -36.69
C LYS A 389 -1.56 12.59 -36.09
N MET A 390 -2.43 12.05 -36.95
CA MET A 390 -3.55 11.21 -36.54
C MET A 390 -3.10 9.87 -35.93
N LYS A 391 -2.09 9.22 -36.54
CA LYS A 391 -1.48 8.00 -35.96
C LYS A 391 -0.86 8.25 -34.59
N TYR A 392 -0.37 9.45 -34.32
CA TYR A 392 0.15 9.81 -33.01
C TYR A 392 -0.99 9.81 -31.96
N ALA A 393 -2.12 10.47 -32.26
CA ALA A 393 -3.29 10.45 -31.39
C ALA A 393 -3.79 9.02 -31.12
N ASP A 394 -3.89 8.21 -32.18
CA ASP A 394 -4.32 6.82 -32.12
C ASP A 394 -3.39 5.94 -31.26
N ARG A 395 -2.07 6.04 -31.47
CA ARG A 395 -1.08 5.29 -30.68
C ARG A 395 -1.11 5.62 -29.18
N LEU A 396 -1.45 6.86 -28.82
CA LEU A 396 -1.57 7.33 -27.45
C LEU A 396 -2.99 7.16 -26.89
N ASN A 397 -3.93 6.61 -27.66
CA ASN A 397 -5.33 6.47 -27.29
C ASN A 397 -5.96 7.81 -26.83
N ILE A 398 -5.58 8.93 -27.47
CA ILE A 398 -6.15 10.25 -27.18
C ILE A 398 -7.55 10.30 -27.81
N PRO A 399 -8.62 10.49 -27.01
CA PRO A 399 -9.99 10.30 -27.50
C PRO A 399 -10.45 11.39 -28.50
N TYR A 400 -9.88 12.60 -28.44
CA TYR A 400 -10.29 13.69 -29.30
C TYR A 400 -9.10 14.34 -30.00
N ALA A 401 -9.28 14.71 -31.27
CA ALA A 401 -8.33 15.54 -32.01
C ALA A 401 -9.03 16.80 -32.54
N CYS A 402 -8.48 17.98 -32.21
CA CYS A 402 -8.91 19.27 -32.74
C CYS A 402 -7.99 19.68 -33.86
N ILE A 403 -8.45 19.58 -35.12
CA ILE A 403 -7.69 19.96 -36.30
C ILE A 403 -8.00 21.41 -36.62
N ILE A 404 -6.96 22.20 -36.90
CA ILE A 404 -7.04 23.64 -37.12
C ILE A 404 -6.25 23.99 -38.39
N GLY A 405 -6.97 24.43 -39.41
CA GLY A 405 -6.44 25.00 -40.61
C GLY A 405 -6.90 26.44 -40.80
N GLU A 406 -6.71 26.97 -42.01
CA GLU A 406 -7.03 28.37 -42.35
C GLU A 406 -8.52 28.68 -42.21
N ASP A 407 -9.39 27.74 -42.64
CA ASP A 407 -10.85 27.92 -42.58
C ASP A 407 -11.34 27.94 -41.14
N GLU A 408 -10.81 27.02 -40.29
CA GLU A 408 -11.16 26.97 -38.86
C GLU A 408 -10.76 28.26 -38.14
N MET A 409 -9.62 28.83 -38.45
CA MET A 409 -9.19 30.14 -37.89
C MET A 409 -10.13 31.27 -38.27
N LYS A 410 -10.54 31.36 -39.56
CA LYS A 410 -11.42 32.42 -40.07
C LYS A 410 -12.81 32.35 -39.41
N GLU A 411 -13.31 31.14 -39.17
CA GLU A 411 -14.63 30.91 -38.64
C GLU A 411 -14.65 30.80 -37.08
N ASN A 412 -13.51 30.96 -36.42
CA ASN A 412 -13.33 30.79 -34.96
C ASN A 412 -13.87 29.46 -34.46
N CYS A 413 -13.51 28.38 -35.13
CA CYS A 413 -13.95 27.01 -34.88
C CYS A 413 -12.80 26.01 -34.98
N VAL A 414 -13.07 24.76 -34.67
CA VAL A 414 -12.15 23.61 -34.86
C VAL A 414 -12.88 22.49 -35.56
N MET A 415 -12.17 21.66 -36.29
CA MET A 415 -12.68 20.36 -36.72
C MET A 415 -12.39 19.37 -35.60
N LEU A 416 -13.41 19.08 -34.79
CA LEU A 416 -13.33 18.12 -33.67
C LEU A 416 -13.56 16.72 -34.20
N LYS A 417 -12.59 15.84 -34.00
CA LYS A 417 -12.69 14.42 -34.32
C LYS A 417 -12.74 13.59 -33.05
N ASN A 418 -13.79 12.77 -32.93
CA ASN A 418 -13.85 11.70 -31.93
C ASN A 418 -13.12 10.48 -32.49
N MET A 419 -12.01 10.10 -31.87
CA MET A 419 -11.14 9.02 -32.34
C MET A 419 -11.76 7.64 -32.11
N ASN A 420 -12.58 7.49 -31.07
CA ASN A 420 -13.24 6.22 -30.73
C ASN A 420 -14.40 5.91 -31.69
N GLU A 421 -15.25 6.90 -31.93
CA GLU A 421 -16.43 6.76 -32.80
C GLU A 421 -16.12 7.00 -34.28
N LYS A 422 -14.91 7.51 -34.59
CA LYS A 422 -14.47 7.90 -35.95
C LYS A 422 -15.38 8.96 -36.61
N THR A 423 -16.08 9.76 -35.80
CA THR A 423 -16.90 10.89 -36.25
C THR A 423 -16.09 12.17 -36.24
N GLN A 424 -16.50 13.15 -37.02
CA GLN A 424 -15.93 14.50 -37.00
C GLN A 424 -17.01 15.54 -37.25
N GLU A 425 -16.91 16.67 -36.55
CA GLU A 425 -17.82 17.80 -36.70
C GLU A 425 -17.08 19.12 -36.54
N LYS A 426 -17.61 20.17 -37.17
CA LYS A 426 -17.09 21.54 -37.00
C LYS A 426 -17.73 22.12 -35.71
N VAL A 427 -16.91 22.56 -34.75
CA VAL A 427 -17.34 23.02 -33.43
C VAL A 427 -16.78 24.42 -33.18
N LYS A 428 -17.63 25.37 -32.80
CA LYS A 428 -17.18 26.70 -32.40
C LYS A 428 -16.34 26.67 -31.13
N LEU A 429 -15.38 27.58 -31.00
CA LEU A 429 -14.48 27.63 -29.84
C LEU A 429 -15.24 27.73 -28.53
N GLU A 430 -16.33 28.50 -28.46
CA GLU A 430 -17.19 28.67 -27.28
C GLU A 430 -17.96 27.40 -26.86
N GLU A 431 -18.14 26.45 -27.77
CA GLU A 431 -18.90 25.20 -27.54
C GLU A 431 -18.00 23.99 -27.26
N ILE A 432 -16.68 24.09 -27.54
CA ILE A 432 -15.75 22.96 -27.53
C ILE A 432 -15.68 22.26 -26.18
N VAL A 433 -15.70 23.04 -25.10
CA VAL A 433 -15.67 22.52 -23.72
C VAL A 433 -16.85 21.61 -23.42
N ASN A 434 -18.05 22.01 -23.88
CA ASN A 434 -19.29 21.25 -23.63
C ASN A 434 -19.34 19.98 -24.50
N LYS A 435 -18.65 19.96 -25.64
CA LYS A 435 -18.58 18.79 -26.54
C LYS A 435 -17.61 17.71 -26.03
N ILE A 436 -16.65 18.10 -25.19
CA ILE A 436 -15.59 17.19 -24.73
C ILE A 436 -15.82 16.72 -23.28
N LYS A 437 -16.58 17.48 -22.49
CA LYS A 437 -16.97 17.09 -21.12
C LYS A 437 -17.91 15.89 -21.12
#